data_0f1c48c0b3c98f033169231abb320c99
#
_entry.id   0f1c48c0b3c98f033169231abb320c99
#
_cell.length_a   1.000
_cell.length_b   1.000
_cell.length_c   1.000
_cell.angle_alpha   90.00
_cell.angle_beta   90.00
_cell.angle_gamma   90.00
#
_symmetry.space_group_name_H-M   'P 1'
#
loop_
_entity.id
_entity.type
_entity.pdbx_description
1 polymer ?
#
loop_
_entity_poly.entity_id
_entity_poly.type
_entity_poly.pdbx_seq_one_letter_code
_entity_poly.pdbx_strand_id
1 'polypeptide(L)'
;MSIESEDKSLKWIMIISFIGLIDAIYLSYLHHLVSAGGGCPTQDLPGLDCGVVLASDQAKLFGIPVAWLGVVGFLTLIALSLDRYLNMDLERTYYNKILLPTTGIIGVVFGSYLTYAEAFIIHEWCPFCVVAFVLTIAATFFCISEYGYEIKELFNKNGIEKET
;
A
#
# COMPACT_ATOMS: atom_id res chain seq x y z
N MET A 1 15.46 -19.47 -9.60
CA MET A 1 15.51 -18.02 -9.47
C MET A 1 16.79 -17.65 -8.73
N SER A 2 17.55 -16.66 -9.16
CA SER A 2 18.84 -16.36 -8.55
C SER A 2 18.63 -15.50 -7.30
N ILE A 3 19.38 -15.76 -6.22
CA ILE A 3 19.40 -14.97 -4.97
C ILE A 3 19.61 -13.48 -5.28
N GLU A 4 20.36 -13.18 -6.34
CA GLU A 4 20.65 -11.82 -6.80
C GLU A 4 19.40 -11.06 -7.31
N SER A 5 18.42 -11.76 -7.92
CA SER A 5 17.16 -11.11 -8.37
C SER A 5 16.26 -10.78 -7.19
N GLU A 6 16.16 -11.69 -6.22
CA GLU A 6 15.38 -11.48 -4.99
C GLU A 6 15.93 -10.31 -4.15
N ASP A 7 17.26 -10.24 -3.98
CA ASP A 7 17.94 -9.16 -3.28
C ASP A 7 17.63 -7.78 -3.91
N LYS A 8 17.65 -7.71 -5.23
CA LYS A 8 17.37 -6.49 -5.99
C LYS A 8 15.89 -6.07 -5.87
N SER A 9 14.96 -7.02 -5.96
CA SER A 9 13.52 -6.77 -5.83
C SER A 9 13.17 -6.30 -4.42
N LEU A 10 13.74 -6.92 -3.38
CA LEU A 10 13.53 -6.50 -1.98
C LEU A 10 14.01 -5.07 -1.72
N LYS A 11 15.16 -4.68 -2.28
CA LYS A 11 15.66 -3.30 -2.19
C LYS A 11 14.69 -2.29 -2.82
N TRP A 12 14.14 -2.60 -4.01
CA TRP A 12 13.16 -1.75 -4.65
C TRP A 12 11.86 -1.65 -3.85
N ILE A 13 11.35 -2.76 -3.31
CA ILE A 13 10.18 -2.77 -2.45
C ILE A 13 10.40 -1.87 -1.23
N MET A 14 11.57 -1.96 -0.57
CA MET A 14 11.90 -1.13 0.58
C MET A 14 11.97 0.36 0.22
N ILE A 15 12.63 0.72 -0.89
CA ILE A 15 12.76 2.13 -1.32
C ILE A 15 11.38 2.72 -1.64
N ILE A 16 10.58 2.02 -2.44
CA ILE A 16 9.24 2.48 -2.84
C ILE A 16 8.34 2.61 -1.60
N SER A 17 8.37 1.61 -0.71
CA SER A 17 7.59 1.63 0.53
C SER A 17 8.03 2.73 1.49
N PHE A 18 9.32 3.07 1.53
CA PHE A 18 9.82 4.17 2.34
C PHE A 18 9.32 5.53 1.82
N ILE A 19 9.31 5.74 0.50
CA ILE A 19 8.75 6.94 -0.12
C ILE A 19 7.24 7.01 0.17
N GLY A 20 6.52 5.89 0.02
CA GLY A 20 5.09 5.79 0.33
C GLY A 20 4.78 6.05 1.81
N LEU A 21 5.66 5.62 2.71
CA LEU A 21 5.54 5.90 4.14
C LEU A 21 5.63 7.41 4.44
N ILE A 22 6.59 8.10 3.82
CA ILE A 22 6.73 9.55 3.98
C ILE A 22 5.46 10.25 3.49
N ASP A 23 4.96 9.86 2.31
CA ASP A 23 3.73 10.43 1.75
C ASP A 23 2.51 10.14 2.65
N ALA A 24 2.35 8.92 3.18
CA ALA A 24 1.27 8.56 4.09
C ALA A 24 1.33 9.32 5.43
N ILE A 25 2.53 9.57 5.98
CA ILE A 25 2.72 10.39 7.16
C ILE A 25 2.31 11.84 6.87
N TYR A 26 2.71 12.36 5.71
CA TYR A 26 2.33 13.70 5.29
C TYR A 26 0.81 13.84 5.11
N LEU A 27 0.15 12.86 4.49
CA LEU A 27 -1.31 12.79 4.39
C LEU A 27 -1.99 12.73 5.77
N SER A 28 -1.43 11.99 6.72
CA SER A 28 -1.94 11.94 8.09
C SER A 28 -1.85 13.30 8.78
N TYR A 29 -0.75 14.02 8.57
CA TYR A 29 -0.57 15.38 9.04
C TYR A 29 -1.59 16.35 8.40
N LEU A 30 -1.77 16.29 7.07
CA LEU A 30 -2.75 17.11 6.36
C LEU A 30 -4.17 16.82 6.82
N HIS A 31 -4.54 15.55 7.04
CA HIS A 31 -5.86 15.18 7.57
C HIS A 31 -6.09 15.84 8.94
N HIS A 32 -5.09 15.85 9.79
CA HIS A 32 -5.19 16.48 11.11
C HIS A 32 -5.33 18.00 11.00
N LEU A 33 -4.57 18.63 10.08
CA LEU A 33 -4.62 20.05 9.80
C LEU A 33 -6.00 20.47 9.28
N VAL A 34 -6.54 19.76 8.30
CA VAL A 34 -7.87 20.00 7.71
C VAL A 34 -8.97 19.83 8.78
N SER A 35 -8.87 18.79 9.61
CA SER A 35 -9.81 18.55 10.72
C SER A 35 -9.79 19.65 11.78
N ALA A 36 -8.67 20.37 11.92
CA ALA A 36 -8.52 21.54 12.79
C ALA A 36 -8.93 22.88 12.15
N GLY A 37 -9.48 22.85 10.93
CA GLY A 37 -9.90 24.04 10.18
C GLY A 37 -8.78 24.70 9.37
N GLY A 38 -7.65 24.03 9.20
CA GLY A 38 -6.55 24.47 8.31
C GLY A 38 -6.82 24.09 6.84
N GLY A 39 -6.08 24.70 5.91
CA GLY A 39 -6.17 24.42 4.48
C GLY A 39 -5.19 23.36 4.00
N CYS A 40 -5.49 22.77 2.83
CA CYS A 40 -4.60 21.88 2.11
C CYS A 40 -3.81 22.65 1.04
N PRO A 41 -2.58 22.26 0.68
CA PRO A 41 -1.78 22.98 -0.33
C PRO A 41 -2.41 23.10 -1.71
N THR A 42 -3.36 22.23 -2.05
CA THR A 42 -4.06 22.21 -3.35
C THR A 42 -5.49 22.72 -3.29
N GLN A 43 -5.92 23.33 -2.19
CA GLN A 43 -7.30 23.75 -1.93
C GLN A 43 -7.84 24.75 -2.97
N ASP A 44 -6.98 25.55 -3.61
CA ASP A 44 -7.37 26.58 -4.57
C ASP A 44 -7.32 26.11 -6.04
N LEU A 45 -7.01 24.82 -6.28
CA LEU A 45 -6.90 24.27 -7.62
C LEU A 45 -8.21 23.56 -8.01
N PRO A 46 -8.91 24.01 -9.07
CA PRO A 46 -10.16 23.40 -9.49
C PRO A 46 -9.98 21.93 -9.86
N GLY A 47 -10.76 21.04 -9.25
CA GLY A 47 -10.70 19.61 -9.47
C GLY A 47 -9.54 18.87 -8.76
N LEU A 48 -8.74 19.59 -7.94
CA LEU A 48 -7.59 19.04 -7.22
C LEU A 48 -7.59 19.45 -5.74
N ASP A 49 -8.73 19.34 -5.06
CA ASP A 49 -8.87 19.77 -3.67
C ASP A 49 -8.68 18.60 -2.70
N CYS A 50 -7.44 18.46 -2.19
CA CYS A 50 -7.14 17.46 -1.17
C CYS A 50 -7.84 17.73 0.16
N GLY A 51 -8.25 18.99 0.45
CA GLY A 51 -8.97 19.34 1.67
C GLY A 51 -10.36 18.72 1.70
N VAL A 52 -11.11 18.81 0.58
CA VAL A 52 -12.42 18.20 0.42
C VAL A 52 -12.34 16.68 0.54
N VAL A 53 -11.33 16.07 -0.10
CA VAL A 53 -11.11 14.61 -0.04
C VAL A 53 -10.81 14.15 1.39
N LEU A 54 -9.89 14.84 2.09
CA LEU A 54 -9.50 14.48 3.45
C LEU A 54 -10.58 14.76 4.51
N ALA A 55 -11.48 15.71 4.25
CA ALA A 55 -12.62 16.00 5.12
C ALA A 55 -13.80 15.05 4.91
N SER A 56 -13.83 14.29 3.80
CA SER A 56 -14.94 13.41 3.44
C SER A 56 -15.08 12.23 4.41
N ASP A 57 -16.30 11.67 4.47
CA ASP A 57 -16.57 10.46 5.26
C ASP A 57 -15.78 9.24 4.73
N GLN A 58 -15.46 9.21 3.44
CA GLN A 58 -14.66 8.17 2.79
C GLN A 58 -13.19 8.21 3.23
N ALA A 59 -12.70 9.36 3.71
CA ALA A 59 -11.35 9.48 4.29
C ALA A 59 -11.23 8.87 5.69
N LYS A 60 -12.32 8.30 6.23
CA LYS A 60 -12.37 7.65 7.55
C LYS A 60 -12.93 6.25 7.41
N LEU A 61 -12.25 5.29 8.00
CA LEU A 61 -12.73 3.91 8.13
C LEU A 61 -12.90 3.59 9.62
N PHE A 62 -14.13 3.30 10.06
CA PHE A 62 -14.46 3.11 11.49
C PHE A 62 -14.00 4.26 12.39
N GLY A 63 -14.01 5.50 11.90
CA GLY A 63 -13.56 6.68 12.64
C GLY A 63 -12.04 6.91 12.63
N ILE A 64 -11.27 6.01 12.01
CA ILE A 64 -9.81 6.13 11.86
C ILE A 64 -9.51 6.76 10.49
N PRO A 65 -8.66 7.80 10.43
CA PRO A 65 -8.23 8.35 9.15
C PRO A 65 -7.54 7.29 8.27
N VAL A 66 -7.96 7.18 7.03
CA VAL A 66 -7.43 6.20 6.06
C VAL A 66 -5.91 6.36 5.85
N ALA A 67 -5.39 7.58 5.96
CA ALA A 67 -3.95 7.83 5.89
C ALA A 67 -3.14 7.02 6.92
N TRP A 68 -3.68 6.77 8.11
CA TRP A 68 -3.05 5.89 9.11
C TRP A 68 -2.95 4.44 8.67
N LEU A 69 -3.95 3.94 7.93
CA LEU A 69 -3.90 2.60 7.34
C LEU A 69 -2.79 2.53 6.29
N GLY A 70 -2.57 3.60 5.53
CA GLY A 70 -1.44 3.74 4.62
C GLY A 70 -0.10 3.65 5.34
N VAL A 71 0.06 4.37 6.46
CA VAL A 71 1.27 4.31 7.31
C VAL A 71 1.52 2.87 7.78
N VAL A 72 0.52 2.19 8.33
CA VAL A 72 0.65 0.80 8.79
C VAL A 72 0.97 -0.14 7.63
N GLY A 73 0.34 0.03 6.47
CA GLY A 73 0.58 -0.78 5.27
C GLY A 73 2.02 -0.67 4.78
N PHE A 74 2.53 0.55 4.60
CA PHE A 74 3.92 0.76 4.16
C PHE A 74 4.94 0.32 5.20
N LEU A 75 4.70 0.53 6.51
CA LEU A 75 5.55 -0.01 7.57
C LEU A 75 5.60 -1.54 7.54
N THR A 76 4.46 -2.19 7.31
CA THR A 76 4.39 -3.65 7.19
C THR A 76 5.21 -4.14 6.00
N LEU A 77 5.10 -3.50 4.82
CA LEU A 77 5.90 -3.85 3.65
C LEU A 77 7.40 -3.67 3.91
N ILE A 78 7.81 -2.60 4.57
CA ILE A 78 9.22 -2.36 4.95
C ILE A 78 9.69 -3.44 5.92
N ALA A 79 8.93 -3.71 6.99
CA ALA A 79 9.31 -4.69 8.01
C ALA A 79 9.45 -6.09 7.43
N LEU A 80 8.49 -6.55 6.61
CA LEU A 80 8.52 -7.86 5.98
C LEU A 80 9.67 -7.97 4.96
N SER A 81 9.90 -6.92 4.17
CA SER A 81 11.00 -6.89 3.19
C SER A 81 12.36 -6.90 3.88
N LEU A 82 12.50 -6.14 4.98
CA LEU A 82 13.74 -6.08 5.75
C LEU A 82 14.02 -7.40 6.46
N ASP A 83 13.01 -8.00 7.11
CA ASP A 83 13.17 -9.31 7.76
C ASP A 83 13.55 -10.38 6.74
N ARG A 84 12.94 -10.39 5.56
CA ARG A 84 13.32 -11.29 4.48
C ARG A 84 14.72 -11.03 3.97
N TYR A 85 15.10 -9.76 3.79
CA TYR A 85 16.42 -9.36 3.32
C TYR A 85 17.56 -9.80 4.27
N LEU A 86 17.33 -9.66 5.58
CA LEU A 86 18.34 -10.00 6.60
C LEU A 86 18.45 -11.52 6.88
N ASN A 87 17.37 -12.27 6.65
CA ASN A 87 17.23 -13.66 7.07
C ASN A 87 16.79 -14.57 5.92
N MET A 88 17.37 -14.42 4.73
CA MET A 88 16.99 -15.19 3.53
C MET A 88 17.02 -16.72 3.71
N ASP A 89 17.90 -17.22 4.58
CA ASP A 89 18.14 -18.66 4.79
C ASP A 89 17.27 -19.29 5.88
N LEU A 90 16.45 -18.49 6.58
CA LEU A 90 15.62 -18.99 7.69
C LEU A 90 14.24 -19.44 7.19
N GLU A 91 13.83 -20.67 7.56
CA GLU A 91 12.48 -21.19 7.27
C GLU A 91 11.36 -20.27 7.78
N ARG A 92 11.59 -19.56 8.87
CA ARG A 92 10.65 -18.61 9.44
C ARG A 92 10.26 -17.50 8.45
N THR A 93 11.20 -17.05 7.61
CA THR A 93 10.96 -16.01 6.60
C THR A 93 10.25 -16.52 5.35
N TYR A 94 9.97 -17.82 5.26
CA TYR A 94 9.17 -18.39 4.17
C TYR A 94 7.78 -17.73 4.10
N TYR A 95 7.16 -17.49 5.26
CA TYR A 95 5.84 -16.81 5.31
C TYR A 95 5.87 -15.40 4.73
N ASN A 96 7.01 -14.71 4.79
CA ASN A 96 7.15 -13.36 4.24
C ASN A 96 6.99 -13.33 2.71
N LYS A 97 7.29 -14.42 2.02
CA LYS A 97 7.07 -14.57 0.56
C LYS A 97 5.59 -14.54 0.18
N ILE A 98 4.73 -14.91 1.11
CA ILE A 98 3.27 -14.89 0.94
C ILE A 98 2.68 -13.59 1.47
N LEU A 99 3.16 -13.14 2.64
CA LEU A 99 2.65 -11.94 3.30
C LEU A 99 2.95 -10.66 2.50
N LEU A 100 4.12 -10.56 1.87
CA LEU A 100 4.51 -9.40 1.06
C LEU A 100 3.52 -9.13 -0.08
N PRO A 101 3.29 -10.06 -1.03
CA PRO A 101 2.34 -9.82 -2.12
C PRO A 101 0.90 -9.73 -1.62
N THR A 102 0.51 -10.45 -0.56
CA THR A 102 -0.82 -10.36 0.03
C THR A 102 -1.09 -8.97 0.60
N THR A 103 -0.14 -8.41 1.36
CA THR A 103 -0.24 -7.04 1.89
C THR A 103 -0.34 -6.02 0.75
N GLY A 104 0.48 -6.18 -0.29
CA GLY A 104 0.43 -5.35 -1.48
C GLY A 104 -0.93 -5.39 -2.18
N ILE A 105 -1.48 -6.59 -2.41
CA ILE A 105 -2.79 -6.78 -3.07
C ILE A 105 -3.90 -6.11 -2.25
N ILE A 106 -3.92 -6.29 -0.93
CA ILE A 106 -4.88 -5.62 -0.03
C ILE A 106 -4.76 -4.10 -0.19
N GLY A 107 -3.53 -3.57 -0.22
CA GLY A 107 -3.29 -2.14 -0.44
C GLY A 107 -3.80 -1.64 -1.78
N VAL A 108 -3.60 -2.39 -2.87
CA VAL A 108 -4.11 -2.04 -4.21
C VAL A 108 -5.64 -2.07 -4.26
N VAL A 109 -6.28 -3.08 -3.70
CA VAL A 109 -7.75 -3.17 -3.65
C VAL A 109 -8.33 -1.98 -2.88
N PHE A 110 -7.74 -1.67 -1.73
CA PHE A 110 -8.19 -0.56 -0.91
C PHE A 110 -7.93 0.81 -1.58
N GLY A 111 -6.75 1.00 -2.17
CA GLY A 111 -6.41 2.21 -2.94
C GLY A 111 -7.32 2.40 -4.16
N SER A 112 -7.70 1.31 -4.85
CA SER A 112 -8.66 1.36 -5.96
C SER A 112 -10.04 1.83 -5.50
N TYR A 113 -10.49 1.37 -4.32
CA TYR A 113 -11.74 1.84 -3.72
C TYR A 113 -11.70 3.34 -3.41
N LEU A 114 -10.58 3.84 -2.84
CA LEU A 114 -10.43 5.27 -2.55
C LEU A 114 -10.39 6.12 -3.82
N THR A 115 -9.65 5.69 -4.84
CA THR A 115 -9.58 6.37 -6.13
C THR A 115 -10.96 6.40 -6.81
N TYR A 116 -11.74 5.32 -6.69
CA TYR A 116 -13.12 5.29 -7.15
C TYR A 116 -13.98 6.33 -6.39
N ALA A 117 -13.82 6.42 -5.07
CA ALA A 117 -14.55 7.40 -4.26
C ALA A 117 -14.19 8.84 -4.65
N GLU A 118 -12.91 9.17 -4.89
CA GLU A 118 -12.47 10.47 -5.38
C GLU A 118 -13.13 10.81 -6.72
N ALA A 119 -13.13 9.87 -7.68
CA ALA A 119 -13.62 10.11 -9.04
C ALA A 119 -15.16 10.22 -9.13
N PHE A 120 -15.90 9.39 -8.39
CA PHE A 120 -17.34 9.19 -8.60
C PHE A 120 -18.23 9.63 -7.44
N ILE A 121 -17.68 9.80 -6.24
CA ILE A 121 -18.45 10.20 -5.05
C ILE A 121 -18.11 11.63 -4.64
N ILE A 122 -16.82 11.96 -4.56
CA ILE A 122 -16.34 13.26 -4.07
C ILE A 122 -16.22 14.24 -5.24
N HIS A 123 -15.89 13.77 -6.44
CA HIS A 123 -15.62 14.55 -7.66
C HIS A 123 -14.45 15.53 -7.53
N GLU A 124 -13.56 15.28 -6.58
CA GLU A 124 -12.31 16.01 -6.36
C GLU A 124 -11.15 15.02 -6.18
N TRP A 125 -9.99 15.40 -6.68
CA TRP A 125 -8.80 14.55 -6.65
C TRP A 125 -7.80 15.01 -5.59
N CYS A 126 -7.25 14.07 -4.85
CA CYS A 126 -6.14 14.31 -3.93
C CYS A 126 -4.82 13.85 -4.60
N PRO A 127 -3.94 14.76 -5.04
CA PRO A 127 -2.69 14.38 -5.71
C PRO A 127 -1.81 13.44 -4.87
N PHE A 128 -1.75 13.68 -3.57
CA PHE A 128 -0.98 12.84 -2.63
C PHE A 128 -1.59 11.44 -2.48
N CYS A 129 -2.93 11.32 -2.49
CA CYS A 129 -3.61 10.02 -2.46
C CYS A 129 -3.32 9.22 -3.74
N VAL A 130 -3.28 9.89 -4.90
CA VAL A 130 -2.90 9.28 -6.17
C VAL A 130 -1.44 8.82 -6.14
N VAL A 131 -0.53 9.62 -5.60
CA VAL A 131 0.89 9.24 -5.43
C VAL A 131 1.02 8.02 -4.54
N ALA A 132 0.36 7.99 -3.37
CA ALA A 132 0.35 6.83 -2.49
C ALA A 132 -0.15 5.58 -3.21
N PHE A 133 -1.21 5.70 -4.00
CA PHE A 133 -1.78 4.58 -4.77
C PHE A 133 -0.82 4.06 -5.83
N VAL A 134 -0.18 4.94 -6.62
CA VAL A 134 0.82 4.56 -7.62
C VAL A 134 2.01 3.85 -6.97
N LEU A 135 2.50 4.34 -5.83
CA LEU A 135 3.58 3.71 -5.07
C LEU A 135 3.16 2.32 -4.55
N THR A 136 1.92 2.17 -4.10
CA THR A 136 1.37 0.87 -3.66
C THR A 136 1.31 -0.12 -4.83
N ILE A 137 0.85 0.30 -6.01
CA ILE A 137 0.86 -0.53 -7.23
C ILE A 137 2.28 -0.94 -7.59
N ALA A 138 3.23 -0.01 -7.59
CA ALA A 138 4.63 -0.30 -7.92
C ALA A 138 5.25 -1.30 -6.94
N ALA A 139 5.09 -1.11 -5.62
CA ALA A 139 5.56 -2.04 -4.61
C ALA A 139 4.93 -3.44 -4.79
N THR A 140 3.62 -3.50 -5.02
CA THR A 140 2.89 -4.75 -5.24
C THR A 140 3.35 -5.46 -6.51
N PHE A 141 3.62 -4.73 -7.58
CA PHE A 141 4.16 -5.29 -8.81
C PHE A 141 5.48 -6.03 -8.56
N PHE A 142 6.43 -5.42 -7.83
CA PHE A 142 7.67 -6.08 -7.45
C PHE A 142 7.43 -7.30 -6.56
N CYS A 143 6.51 -7.22 -5.59
CA CYS A 143 6.14 -8.35 -4.76
C CYS A 143 5.59 -9.53 -5.57
N ILE A 144 4.67 -9.27 -6.52
CA ILE A 144 4.06 -10.31 -7.35
C ILE A 144 5.05 -10.86 -8.36
N SER A 145 5.90 -10.02 -8.96
CA SER A 145 6.92 -10.47 -9.91
C SER A 145 7.90 -11.44 -9.28
N GLU A 146 8.22 -11.27 -8.00
CA GLU A 146 9.18 -12.13 -7.30
C GLU A 146 8.51 -13.34 -6.63
N TYR A 147 7.35 -13.17 -6.00
CA TYR A 147 6.72 -14.19 -5.15
C TYR A 147 5.37 -14.70 -5.64
N GLY A 148 4.87 -14.22 -6.76
CA GLY A 148 3.52 -14.59 -7.25
C GLY A 148 3.37 -16.07 -7.59
N TYR A 149 4.45 -16.75 -7.98
CA TYR A 149 4.43 -18.19 -8.24
C TYR A 149 4.18 -19.02 -6.95
N GLU A 150 4.70 -18.58 -5.80
CA GLU A 150 4.48 -19.27 -4.53
C GLU A 150 3.01 -19.24 -4.09
N ILE A 151 2.34 -18.11 -4.32
CA ILE A 151 0.89 -18.00 -4.09
C ILE A 151 0.12 -18.98 -4.99
N LYS A 152 0.51 -19.08 -6.26
CA LYS A 152 -0.14 -19.99 -7.22
C LYS A 152 0.03 -21.45 -6.82
N GLU A 153 1.20 -21.84 -6.33
CA GLU A 153 1.43 -23.21 -5.83
C GLU A 153 0.57 -23.54 -4.61
N LEU A 154 0.41 -22.60 -3.68
CA LEU A 154 -0.46 -22.79 -2.50
C LEU A 154 -1.92 -22.99 -2.89
N PHE A 155 -2.44 -22.19 -3.83
CA PHE A 155 -3.80 -22.36 -4.34
C PHE A 155 -3.99 -23.69 -5.02
N ASN A 156 -3.00 -24.15 -5.81
CA ASN A 156 -3.07 -25.45 -6.49
C ASN A 156 -3.03 -26.63 -5.50
N LYS A 157 -2.18 -26.55 -4.46
CA LYS A 157 -2.08 -27.59 -3.42
C LYS A 157 -3.37 -27.72 -2.62
N ASN A 158 -3.99 -26.59 -2.23
CA ASN A 158 -5.27 -26.58 -1.53
C ASN A 158 -6.46 -27.01 -2.43
N GLY A 159 -6.34 -26.86 -3.76
CA GLY A 159 -7.32 -27.34 -4.73
C GLY A 159 -7.32 -28.87 -4.85
N ILE A 160 -6.15 -29.48 -4.86
CA ILE A 160 -6.00 -30.95 -4.97
C ILE A 160 -6.48 -31.66 -3.70
N GLU A 161 -6.31 -31.04 -2.52
CA GLU A 161 -6.73 -31.61 -1.23
C GLU A 161 -8.26 -31.62 -1.03
N LYS A 162 -9.01 -30.83 -1.80
CA LYS A 162 -10.48 -30.81 -1.78
C LYS A 162 -11.14 -31.80 -2.73
N GLU A 163 -10.40 -32.42 -3.64
CA GLU A 163 -10.90 -33.40 -4.60
C GLU A 163 -10.62 -34.86 -4.20
N THR A 164 -9.96 -35.10 -3.08
CA THR A 164 -9.70 -36.42 -2.47
C THR A 164 -10.47 -36.58 -1.19
#